data_62e80f7a05514fc3ada2f799d339e06a
#
_entry.id   62e80f7a05514fc3ada2f799d339e06a
#
_cell.length_a   1.000
_cell.length_b   1.000
_cell.length_c   1.000
_cell.angle_alpha   90.00
_cell.angle_beta   90.00
_cell.angle_gamma   90.00
#
_symmetry.space_group_name_H-M   'P 1'
#
loop_
_entity.id
_entity.type
_entity.pdbx_description
1 polymer ?
#
loop_
_entity_poly.entity_id
_entity_poly.type
_entity_poly.pdbx_seq_one_letter_code
_entity_poly.pdbx_strand_id
1 'polypeptide(L)'
;VRGDLSELSGARTQERSDYTGELIEVRFVDAVADVMDRNMSADDRILVLGEDIHRLKGGTNGATKGLAEKFPDRILGTPISENAFTGLGGGLALDGRYRPVVEFMYPDFMWVAADQVFNQIGKARHMFGGESAVPLVLRTKVAMGSGYGSQHLMDPAGIFATAPGWRIMAASNPVAY
;
A
#
# COMPACT_ATOMS: atom_id res chain seq x y z
N VAL A 1 23.69 2.13 12.64
CA VAL A 1 23.04 0.85 12.28
C VAL A 1 23.27 0.63 10.81
N ARG A 2 24.11 -0.34 10.45
CA ARG A 2 24.20 -0.79 9.07
C ARG A 2 22.94 -1.62 8.80
N GLY A 3 22.04 -1.11 7.98
CA GLY A 3 20.94 -1.93 7.45
C GLY A 3 21.54 -3.11 6.71
N ASP A 4 21.16 -4.30 7.09
CA ASP A 4 21.46 -5.47 6.30
C ASP A 4 20.67 -5.38 4.99
N LEU A 5 21.36 -5.19 3.89
CA LEU A 5 20.77 -5.13 2.54
C LEU A 5 20.61 -6.51 1.91
N SER A 6 20.90 -7.59 2.67
CA SER A 6 20.74 -8.96 2.18
C SER A 6 19.31 -9.26 1.72
N GLU A 7 18.32 -8.59 2.32
CA GLU A 7 16.93 -8.66 1.89
C GLU A 7 16.70 -8.17 0.45
N LEU A 8 17.58 -7.32 -0.07
CA LEU A 8 17.50 -6.81 -1.45
C LEU A 8 18.20 -7.72 -2.45
N SER A 9 19.13 -8.57 -1.98
CA SER A 9 19.87 -9.47 -2.84
C SER A 9 19.02 -10.57 -3.49
N GLY A 10 17.84 -10.82 -2.94
CA GLY A 10 16.85 -11.76 -3.49
C GLY A 10 15.72 -11.11 -4.29
N ALA A 11 15.73 -9.77 -4.45
CA ALA A 11 14.73 -9.10 -5.25
C ALA A 11 14.93 -9.47 -6.73
N ARG A 12 13.98 -10.25 -7.26
CA ARG A 12 13.95 -10.57 -8.69
C ARG A 12 13.10 -9.53 -9.39
N THR A 13 13.67 -8.86 -10.38
CA THR A 13 12.90 -8.17 -11.41
C THR A 13 12.38 -9.24 -12.37
N GLN A 14 11.06 -9.30 -12.54
CA GLN A 14 10.43 -10.17 -13.52
C GLN A 14 10.04 -9.31 -14.72
N GLU A 15 10.56 -9.66 -15.87
CA GLU A 15 10.21 -9.03 -17.14
C GLU A 15 9.05 -9.81 -17.79
N ARG A 16 8.37 -9.18 -18.75
CA ARG A 16 7.26 -9.81 -19.46
C ARG A 16 7.64 -11.16 -20.10
N SER A 17 8.88 -11.28 -20.56
CA SER A 17 9.44 -12.50 -21.13
C SER A 17 9.56 -13.68 -20.15
N ASP A 18 9.54 -13.40 -18.84
CA ASP A 18 9.68 -14.43 -17.80
C ASP A 18 8.37 -15.17 -17.53
N TYR A 19 7.26 -14.68 -18.12
CA TYR A 19 5.94 -15.28 -17.97
C TYR A 19 5.63 -16.16 -19.18
N THR A 20 5.44 -17.45 -18.92
CA THR A 20 5.17 -18.49 -19.95
C THR A 20 3.71 -18.92 -20.04
N GLY A 21 2.85 -18.36 -19.18
CA GLY A 21 1.42 -18.66 -19.16
C GLY A 21 0.63 -17.89 -20.21
N GLU A 22 -0.63 -18.27 -20.38
CA GLU A 22 -1.60 -17.52 -21.18
C GLU A 22 -1.81 -16.13 -20.57
N LEU A 23 -1.62 -15.09 -21.37
CA LEU A 23 -1.86 -13.71 -20.96
C LEU A 23 -3.32 -13.33 -21.23
N ILE A 24 -4.01 -12.90 -20.19
CA ILE A 24 -5.37 -12.36 -20.29
C ILE A 24 -5.34 -10.84 -20.19
N GLU A 25 -6.22 -10.17 -20.90
CA GLU A 25 -6.39 -8.73 -20.78
C GLU A 25 -7.31 -8.40 -19.59
N VAL A 26 -6.82 -7.62 -18.64
CA VAL A 26 -7.58 -7.17 -17.47
C VAL A 26 -7.35 -5.69 -17.22
N ARG A 27 -8.33 -5.03 -16.61
CA ARG A 27 -8.09 -3.67 -16.11
C ARG A 27 -7.14 -3.74 -14.94
N PHE A 28 -6.21 -2.78 -14.86
CA PHE A 28 -5.23 -2.73 -13.77
C PHE A 28 -5.89 -2.80 -12.38
N VAL A 29 -6.96 -2.05 -12.17
CA VAL A 29 -7.67 -2.01 -10.89
C VAL A 29 -8.31 -3.35 -10.50
N ASP A 30 -8.77 -4.14 -11.48
CA ASP A 30 -9.32 -5.47 -11.22
C ASP A 30 -8.20 -6.45 -10.81
N ALA A 31 -7.00 -6.32 -11.41
CA ALA A 31 -5.83 -7.07 -10.97
C ALA A 31 -5.41 -6.71 -9.54
N VAL A 32 -5.47 -5.43 -9.16
CA VAL A 32 -5.21 -4.99 -7.78
C VAL A 32 -6.17 -5.64 -6.79
N ALA A 33 -7.46 -5.65 -7.10
CA ALA A 33 -8.47 -6.28 -6.25
C ALA A 33 -8.28 -7.81 -6.16
N ASP A 34 -7.94 -8.47 -7.26
CA ASP A 34 -7.68 -9.91 -7.32
C ASP A 34 -6.43 -10.32 -6.52
N VAL A 35 -5.34 -9.56 -6.64
CA VAL A 35 -4.14 -9.77 -5.81
C VAL A 35 -4.47 -9.65 -4.33
N MET A 36 -5.24 -8.66 -3.94
CA MET A 36 -5.67 -8.49 -2.56
C MET A 36 -6.55 -9.65 -2.10
N ASP A 37 -7.51 -10.08 -2.91
CA ASP A 37 -8.38 -11.22 -2.59
C ASP A 37 -7.56 -12.49 -2.34
N ARG A 38 -6.64 -12.82 -3.24
CA ARG A 38 -5.78 -14.00 -3.11
C ARG A 38 -4.91 -13.94 -1.85
N ASN A 39 -4.26 -12.81 -1.59
CA ASN A 39 -3.40 -12.67 -0.42
C ASN A 39 -4.19 -12.68 0.89
N MET A 40 -5.34 -11.99 0.96
CA MET A 40 -6.20 -12.00 2.15
C MET A 40 -6.84 -13.36 2.39
N SER A 41 -7.08 -14.16 1.34
CA SER A 41 -7.54 -15.55 1.48
C SER A 41 -6.46 -16.49 2.02
N ALA A 42 -5.19 -16.19 1.74
CA ALA A 42 -4.05 -17.01 2.15
C ALA A 42 -3.45 -16.60 3.51
N ASP A 43 -3.63 -15.34 3.93
CA ASP A 43 -3.06 -14.80 5.18
C ASP A 43 -4.08 -13.92 5.90
N ASP A 44 -4.57 -14.38 7.05
CA ASP A 44 -5.56 -13.68 7.90
C ASP A 44 -4.97 -12.48 8.65
N ARG A 45 -3.68 -12.30 8.65
CA ARG A 45 -3.03 -11.12 9.21
C ARG A 45 -3.17 -9.88 8.33
N ILE A 46 -3.50 -10.07 7.04
CA ILE A 46 -3.66 -8.96 6.09
C ILE A 46 -5.02 -8.30 6.31
N LEU A 47 -4.99 -7.00 6.52
CA LEU A 47 -6.16 -6.13 6.59
C LEU A 47 -5.93 -4.86 5.79
N VAL A 48 -7.01 -4.24 5.33
CA VAL A 48 -6.94 -2.99 4.56
C VAL A 48 -7.67 -1.91 5.34
N LEU A 49 -7.03 -0.75 5.47
CA LEU A 49 -7.66 0.44 6.07
C LEU A 49 -7.53 1.64 5.14
N GLY A 50 -8.53 2.48 5.19
CA GLY A 50 -8.56 3.70 4.40
C GLY A 50 -9.96 4.26 4.24
N GLU A 51 -10.04 5.41 3.63
CA GLU A 51 -11.28 6.12 3.39
C GLU A 51 -12.09 5.43 2.29
N ASP A 52 -13.38 5.22 2.55
CA ASP A 52 -14.40 4.67 1.63
C ASP A 52 -14.11 3.27 1.04
N ILE A 53 -13.04 2.60 1.43
CA ILE A 53 -12.64 1.29 0.88
C ILE A 53 -13.69 0.19 1.05
N HIS A 54 -14.61 0.33 2.03
CA HIS A 54 -15.69 -0.61 2.34
C HIS A 54 -16.99 -0.33 1.57
N ARG A 55 -17.06 0.74 0.82
CA ARG A 55 -18.24 1.19 0.07
C ARG A 55 -17.86 1.57 -1.37
N LEU A 56 -18.79 2.20 -2.09
CA LEU A 56 -18.59 2.63 -3.48
C LEU A 56 -18.17 1.50 -4.44
N LYS A 57 -18.60 0.25 -4.13
CA LYS A 57 -18.23 -0.95 -4.90
C LYS A 57 -16.72 -1.18 -4.99
N GLY A 58 -16.01 -0.95 -3.90
CA GLY A 58 -14.56 -1.19 -3.80
C GLY A 58 -13.74 0.08 -3.72
N GLY A 59 -14.24 1.07 -2.99
CA GLY A 59 -13.58 2.37 -2.84
C GLY A 59 -13.74 3.24 -4.08
N THR A 60 -13.20 4.44 -4.03
CA THR A 60 -13.26 5.42 -5.12
C THR A 60 -12.70 4.88 -6.44
N ASN A 61 -11.76 3.94 -6.37
CA ASN A 61 -11.03 3.43 -7.52
C ASN A 61 -11.37 1.98 -7.89
N GLY A 62 -12.13 1.28 -7.06
CA GLY A 62 -12.44 -0.14 -7.25
C GLY A 62 -11.36 -1.12 -6.80
N ALA A 63 -10.31 -0.65 -6.14
CA ALA A 63 -9.17 -1.47 -5.72
C ALA A 63 -9.49 -2.47 -4.59
N THR A 64 -10.62 -2.30 -3.91
CA THR A 64 -11.14 -3.21 -2.86
C THR A 64 -12.49 -3.83 -3.24
N LYS A 65 -12.77 -3.90 -4.54
CA LYS A 65 -14.05 -4.43 -5.04
C LYS A 65 -14.29 -5.87 -4.57
N GLY A 66 -15.45 -6.10 -3.93
CA GLY A 66 -15.87 -7.40 -3.42
C GLY A 66 -15.19 -7.83 -2.12
N LEU A 67 -14.18 -7.09 -1.66
CA LEU A 67 -13.42 -7.50 -0.48
C LEU A 67 -14.18 -7.25 0.83
N ALA A 68 -14.98 -6.20 0.90
CA ALA A 68 -15.73 -5.87 2.12
C ALA A 68 -16.81 -6.93 2.43
N GLU A 69 -17.42 -7.50 1.41
CA GLU A 69 -18.39 -8.57 1.54
C GLU A 69 -17.72 -9.90 1.95
N LYS A 70 -16.54 -10.16 1.41
CA LYS A 70 -15.80 -11.39 1.67
C LYS A 70 -15.03 -11.36 2.99
N PHE A 71 -14.49 -10.20 3.38
CA PHE A 71 -13.65 -10.02 4.55
C PHE A 71 -14.13 -8.84 5.43
N PRO A 72 -15.38 -8.88 5.95
CA PRO A 72 -15.98 -7.71 6.61
C PRO A 72 -15.17 -7.18 7.80
N ASP A 73 -14.51 -8.06 8.55
CA ASP A 73 -13.70 -7.69 9.71
C ASP A 73 -12.28 -7.22 9.37
N ARG A 74 -11.91 -7.27 8.09
CA ARG A 74 -10.54 -6.94 7.63
C ARG A 74 -10.49 -5.83 6.58
N ILE A 75 -11.64 -5.30 6.18
CA ILE A 75 -11.76 -4.11 5.34
C ILE A 75 -12.31 -2.98 6.20
N LEU A 76 -11.40 -2.17 6.72
CA LEU A 76 -11.69 -1.15 7.72
C LEU A 76 -11.84 0.22 7.08
N GLY A 77 -13.07 0.57 6.74
CA GLY A 77 -13.37 1.91 6.24
C GLY A 77 -13.29 2.97 7.35
N THR A 78 -12.57 4.02 7.09
CA THR A 78 -12.32 5.10 8.06
C THR A 78 -13.03 6.39 7.68
N PRO A 79 -13.23 7.32 8.63
CA PRO A 79 -13.48 8.72 8.31
C PRO A 79 -12.31 9.33 7.52
N ILE A 80 -12.54 10.53 6.94
CA ILE A 80 -11.47 11.35 6.34
C ILE A 80 -10.52 11.79 7.45
N SER A 81 -9.40 11.10 7.58
CA SER A 81 -8.41 11.33 8.65
C SER A 81 -7.11 10.58 8.36
N GLU A 82 -6.42 10.99 7.31
CA GLU A 82 -5.25 10.28 6.78
C GLU A 82 -4.15 10.10 7.83
N ASN A 83 -3.94 11.10 8.68
CA ASN A 83 -3.00 10.99 9.79
C ASN A 83 -3.41 9.90 10.80
N ALA A 84 -4.70 9.83 11.15
CA ALA A 84 -5.20 8.89 12.14
C ALA A 84 -5.17 7.44 11.63
N PHE A 85 -5.69 7.18 10.43
CA PHE A 85 -5.71 5.81 9.93
C PHE A 85 -4.32 5.30 9.53
N THR A 86 -3.39 6.20 9.13
CA THR A 86 -2.00 5.83 8.90
C THR A 86 -1.31 5.46 10.20
N GLY A 87 -1.53 6.25 11.27
CA GLY A 87 -1.03 5.92 12.60
C GLY A 87 -1.58 4.61 13.15
N LEU A 88 -2.87 4.33 12.93
CA LEU A 88 -3.48 3.06 13.27
C LEU A 88 -2.80 1.90 12.53
N GLY A 89 -2.60 2.03 11.21
CA GLY A 89 -1.89 1.03 10.41
C GLY A 89 -0.46 0.80 10.90
N GLY A 90 0.27 1.88 11.22
CA GLY A 90 1.60 1.81 11.81
C GLY A 90 1.63 1.05 13.14
N GLY A 91 0.69 1.34 14.03
CA GLY A 91 0.56 0.66 15.32
C GLY A 91 0.25 -0.83 15.17
N LEU A 92 -0.66 -1.19 14.27
CA LEU A 92 -0.99 -2.59 13.96
C LEU A 92 0.20 -3.36 13.39
N ALA A 93 1.02 -2.69 12.56
CA ALA A 93 2.24 -3.29 12.02
C ALA A 93 3.33 -3.47 13.10
N LEU A 94 3.50 -2.48 13.99
CA LEU A 94 4.45 -2.54 15.10
C LEU A 94 4.13 -3.68 16.09
N ASP A 95 2.86 -3.99 16.30
CA ASP A 95 2.43 -5.11 17.13
C ASP A 95 2.89 -6.48 16.55
N GLY A 96 3.21 -6.52 15.26
CA GLY A 96 3.75 -7.70 14.57
C GLY A 96 2.74 -8.78 14.20
N ARG A 97 1.52 -8.71 14.75
CA ARG A 97 0.43 -9.66 14.44
C ARG A 97 -0.22 -9.41 13.09
N TYR A 98 -0.20 -8.17 12.62
CA TYR A 98 -0.91 -7.77 11.42
C TYR A 98 0.03 -7.28 10.31
N ARG A 99 -0.46 -7.35 9.09
CA ARG A 99 0.17 -6.84 7.87
C ARG A 99 -0.77 -5.86 7.18
N PRO A 100 -0.83 -4.62 7.68
CA PRO A 100 -1.78 -3.64 7.19
C PRO A 100 -1.43 -3.15 5.78
N VAL A 101 -2.48 -2.98 4.98
CA VAL A 101 -2.43 -2.19 3.74
C VAL A 101 -3.21 -0.91 3.99
N VAL A 102 -2.54 0.22 4.01
CA VAL A 102 -3.15 1.54 4.18
C VAL A 102 -3.36 2.14 2.80
N GLU A 103 -4.61 2.37 2.43
CA GLU A 103 -4.95 2.95 1.13
C GLU A 103 -5.24 4.44 1.24
N PHE A 104 -4.47 5.22 0.50
CA PHE A 104 -4.75 6.63 0.24
C PHE A 104 -5.48 6.77 -1.10
N MET A 105 -6.51 7.61 -1.16
CA MET A 105 -7.21 7.89 -2.41
C MET A 105 -6.25 8.43 -3.47
N TYR A 106 -5.41 9.40 -3.07
CA TYR A 106 -4.38 10.02 -3.89
C TYR A 106 -3.13 10.29 -3.06
N PRO A 107 -1.96 10.28 -3.67
CA PRO A 107 -0.71 10.51 -2.95
C PRO A 107 -0.60 11.92 -2.36
N ASP A 108 -1.31 12.88 -2.94
CA ASP A 108 -1.42 14.24 -2.42
C ASP A 108 -1.88 14.29 -0.96
N PHE A 109 -2.77 13.38 -0.56
CA PHE A 109 -3.30 13.29 0.80
C PHE A 109 -2.35 12.62 1.80
N MET A 110 -1.26 12.03 1.34
CA MET A 110 -0.19 11.55 2.23
C MET A 110 0.47 12.70 3.00
N TRP A 111 0.40 13.93 2.50
CA TRP A 111 0.88 15.12 3.23
C TRP A 111 0.11 15.37 4.53
N VAL A 112 -1.18 15.04 4.58
CA VAL A 112 -1.97 15.12 5.82
C VAL A 112 -1.43 14.15 6.87
N ALA A 113 -0.88 13.01 6.43
CA ALA A 113 -0.30 11.98 7.29
C ALA A 113 1.24 12.03 7.36
N ALA A 114 1.87 13.13 6.96
CA ALA A 114 3.31 13.20 6.80
C ALA A 114 4.11 12.84 8.06
N ASP A 115 3.64 13.21 9.24
CA ASP A 115 4.29 12.81 10.49
C ASP A 115 4.29 11.28 10.65
N GLN A 116 3.13 10.65 10.47
CA GLN A 116 3.03 9.19 10.59
C GLN A 116 3.88 8.48 9.53
N VAL A 117 3.84 8.95 8.30
CA VAL A 117 4.58 8.36 7.19
C VAL A 117 6.09 8.50 7.38
N PHE A 118 6.58 9.72 7.60
CA PHE A 118 8.02 10.00 7.54
C PHE A 118 8.73 9.96 8.89
N ASN A 119 8.08 10.38 9.97
CA ASN A 119 8.71 10.42 11.29
C ASN A 119 8.47 9.14 12.08
N GLN A 120 7.24 8.63 12.10
CA GLN A 120 6.90 7.47 12.91
C GLN A 120 7.22 6.16 12.18
N ILE A 121 6.51 5.83 11.13
CA ILE A 121 6.61 4.55 10.44
C ILE A 121 7.96 4.42 9.72
N GLY A 122 8.34 5.42 8.93
CA GLY A 122 9.57 5.39 8.14
C GLY A 122 10.85 5.28 8.98
N LYS A 123 10.82 5.71 10.23
CA LYS A 123 11.97 5.68 11.16
C LYS A 123 11.86 4.62 12.26
N ALA A 124 10.72 3.96 12.40
CA ALA A 124 10.44 3.06 13.52
C ALA A 124 11.52 1.99 13.69
N ARG A 125 11.91 1.30 12.62
CA ARG A 125 12.94 0.27 12.67
C ARG A 125 14.28 0.81 13.23
N HIS A 126 14.66 2.02 12.85
CA HIS A 126 15.87 2.67 13.35
C HIS A 126 15.71 3.08 14.82
N MET A 127 14.59 3.71 15.17
CA MET A 127 14.33 4.17 16.54
C MET A 127 14.30 3.02 17.56
N PHE A 128 13.82 1.86 17.14
CA PHE A 128 13.74 0.67 17.98
C PHE A 128 14.92 -0.31 17.79
N GLY A 129 16.10 0.21 17.38
CA GLY A 129 17.33 -0.56 17.33
C GLY A 129 17.37 -1.68 16.28
N GLY A 130 16.42 -1.70 15.34
CA GLY A 130 16.31 -2.73 14.33
C GLY A 130 15.45 -3.94 14.71
N GLU A 131 14.99 -4.01 15.96
CA GLU A 131 14.22 -5.15 16.48
C GLU A 131 12.76 -5.16 16.00
N SER A 132 12.21 -3.99 15.69
CA SER A 132 10.85 -3.87 15.19
C SER A 132 10.81 -3.78 13.66
N ALA A 133 10.36 -4.82 13.02
CA ALA A 133 9.91 -4.72 11.64
C ALA A 133 8.54 -4.01 11.60
N VAL A 134 8.30 -3.19 10.58
CA VAL A 134 6.99 -2.57 10.36
C VAL A 134 6.46 -3.08 9.02
N PRO A 135 5.86 -4.28 8.98
CA PRO A 135 5.37 -4.89 7.75
C PRO A 135 4.06 -4.25 7.30
N LEU A 136 4.17 -3.07 6.72
CA LEU A 136 3.05 -2.24 6.28
C LEU A 136 3.24 -1.86 4.82
N VAL A 137 2.14 -1.81 4.08
CA VAL A 137 2.08 -1.28 2.72
C VAL A 137 1.27 0.02 2.73
N LEU A 138 1.86 1.09 2.25
CA LEU A 138 1.10 2.27 1.82
C LEU A 138 0.79 2.12 0.34
N ARG A 139 -0.49 2.16 0.00
CA ARG A 139 -0.96 2.03 -1.37
C ARG A 139 -1.70 3.28 -1.81
N THR A 140 -1.38 3.75 -3.00
CA THR A 140 -2.09 4.85 -3.65
C THR A 140 -2.02 4.71 -5.15
N LYS A 141 -2.77 5.52 -5.88
CA LYS A 141 -2.68 5.64 -7.34
C LYS A 141 -2.09 6.99 -7.72
N VAL A 142 -1.18 7.01 -8.64
CA VAL A 142 -0.76 8.24 -9.33
C VAL A 142 -1.73 8.47 -10.48
N ALA A 143 -2.45 9.59 -10.44
CA ALA A 143 -3.52 9.90 -11.40
C ALA A 143 -3.10 10.98 -12.41
N MET A 144 -1.82 11.10 -12.70
CA MET A 144 -1.28 12.05 -13.66
C MET A 144 -2.02 11.96 -15.00
N GLY A 145 -2.46 13.09 -15.52
CA GLY A 145 -3.22 13.15 -16.78
C GLY A 145 -4.72 12.88 -16.63
N SER A 146 -5.24 12.56 -15.44
CA SER A 146 -6.67 12.27 -15.25
C SER A 146 -7.59 13.50 -15.28
N GLY A 147 -7.04 14.72 -15.17
CA GLY A 147 -7.82 15.95 -15.18
C GLY A 147 -8.45 16.34 -13.84
N TYR A 148 -8.13 15.64 -12.74
CA TYR A 148 -8.71 15.95 -11.41
C TYR A 148 -8.19 17.24 -10.77
N GLY A 149 -7.18 17.89 -11.36
CA GLY A 149 -6.59 19.11 -10.84
C GLY A 149 -5.36 18.88 -9.97
N SER A 150 -4.72 19.98 -9.56
CA SER A 150 -3.38 19.97 -8.97
C SER A 150 -3.25 19.19 -7.65
N GLN A 151 -4.34 19.03 -6.92
CA GLN A 151 -4.35 18.33 -5.62
C GLN A 151 -4.53 16.80 -5.72
N HIS A 152 -4.53 16.24 -6.94
CA HIS A 152 -4.81 14.82 -7.18
C HIS A 152 -3.85 14.18 -8.19
N LEU A 153 -2.75 14.84 -8.51
CA LEU A 153 -1.87 14.46 -9.61
C LEU A 153 -0.41 14.23 -9.21
N MET A 154 -0.09 14.30 -7.91
CA MET A 154 1.27 14.15 -7.43
C MET A 154 1.83 12.74 -7.70
N ASP A 155 3.08 12.67 -8.12
CA ASP A 155 3.90 11.46 -8.02
C ASP A 155 4.79 11.56 -6.78
N PRO A 156 4.58 10.73 -5.75
CA PRO A 156 5.31 10.84 -4.50
C PRO A 156 6.67 10.15 -4.52
N ALA A 157 7.03 9.43 -5.57
CA ALA A 157 8.20 8.56 -5.60
C ALA A 157 9.50 9.30 -5.25
N GLY A 158 9.71 10.50 -5.81
CA GLY A 158 10.89 11.31 -5.53
C GLY A 158 11.03 11.73 -4.08
N ILE A 159 9.91 12.01 -3.41
CA ILE A 159 9.88 12.40 -1.99
C ILE A 159 10.19 11.21 -1.11
N PHE A 160 9.55 10.06 -1.34
CA PHE A 160 9.81 8.84 -0.60
C PHE A 160 11.24 8.33 -0.79
N ALA A 161 11.86 8.57 -1.96
CA ALA A 161 13.24 8.21 -2.22
C ALA A 161 14.24 8.93 -1.30
N THR A 162 13.85 10.07 -0.71
CA THR A 162 14.67 10.80 0.28
C THR A 162 14.48 10.30 1.72
N ALA A 163 13.47 9.47 1.97
CA ALA A 163 13.12 8.98 3.30
C ALA A 163 13.65 7.54 3.49
N PRO A 164 14.68 7.32 4.33
CA PRO A 164 15.15 5.98 4.62
C PRO A 164 14.04 5.16 5.32
N GLY A 165 14.00 3.87 5.05
CA GLY A 165 13.04 2.94 5.65
C GLY A 165 11.87 2.57 4.74
N TRP A 166 11.65 3.28 3.64
CA TRP A 166 10.64 2.94 2.64
C TRP A 166 11.25 2.20 1.44
N ARG A 167 10.55 1.18 1.00
CA ARG A 167 10.72 0.58 -0.33
C ARG A 167 9.64 1.12 -1.24
N ILE A 168 10.02 1.58 -2.43
CA ILE A 168 9.11 2.18 -3.38
C ILE A 168 8.93 1.22 -4.54
N MET A 169 7.68 0.93 -4.86
CA MET A 169 7.31 0.17 -6.05
C MET A 169 6.32 1.00 -6.87
N ALA A 170 6.64 1.21 -8.13
CA ALA A 170 5.78 1.84 -9.11
C ALA A 170 5.36 0.80 -10.16
N ALA A 171 4.32 0.03 -9.85
CA ALA A 171 3.82 -0.98 -10.76
C ALA A 171 3.17 -0.32 -11.98
N SER A 172 3.72 -0.55 -13.16
CA SER A 172 3.26 0.03 -14.42
C SER A 172 2.27 -0.84 -15.20
N ASN A 173 2.12 -2.09 -14.80
CA ASN A 173 1.21 -3.04 -15.42
C ASN A 173 0.71 -4.08 -14.39
N PRO A 174 -0.38 -4.81 -14.69
CA PRO A 174 -0.95 -5.80 -13.76
C PRO A 174 -0.03 -6.94 -13.35
N VAL A 175 0.94 -7.27 -14.19
CA VAL A 175 1.90 -8.36 -13.92
C VAL A 175 2.96 -7.93 -12.91
N ALA A 176 3.30 -6.62 -12.88
CA ALA A 176 4.27 -6.05 -11.94
C ALA A 176 3.67 -5.78 -10.55
N TYR A 177 2.36 -5.81 -10.41
CA TYR A 177 1.66 -5.59 -9.16
C TYR A 177 1.58 -6.86 -8.33
#